data_473f5a8bd83a4b4e4952dd06c1071504
#
_entry.id   473f5a8bd83a4b4e4952dd06c1071504
#
_cell.length_a   1.000
_cell.length_b   1.000
_cell.length_c   1.000
_cell.angle_alpha   90.00
_cell.angle_beta   90.00
_cell.angle_gamma   90.00
#
_symmetry.space_group_name_H-M   'P 1'
#
loop_
_entity.id
_entity.type
_entity.pdbx_description
1 polymer ?
#
loop_
_entity_poly.entity_id
_entity_poly.type
_entity_poly.pdbx_seq_one_letter_code
_entity_poly.pdbx_strand_id
1 'polypeptide(L)'
;MIKAMIFDLDGTLVQTERLKAISYAKAAIELCPDELAEEQVIEAFKEVVGRGRREVAERMIERFGLEPKARARMEEFGVSAPWQTLLQIRLAHYEAMLADPEVIRRNQWPHNLAVLRAAREAACRTGLATMSRCSQVTRVLQILELVGAFDFVATRDDVERGKPDPEIYLLVSQQLQVPPSECLVLEDSASGVAAAVAADMWCIAVTTPFTRESVHAQRLLDRRWIVDQSEQVMPVVQAMLEERGLD
;
A
#
# COMPACT_ATOMS: atom_id res chain seq x y z
N MET A 1 -26.24 -6.63 3.56
CA MET A 1 -25.45 -7.27 4.64
C MET A 1 -24.05 -7.52 4.15
N ILE A 2 -23.02 -7.08 4.86
CA ILE A 2 -21.62 -7.38 4.50
C ILE A 2 -21.31 -8.82 4.87
N LYS A 3 -20.75 -9.59 3.94
CA LYS A 3 -20.38 -11.01 4.10
C LYS A 3 -18.89 -11.25 3.88
N ALA A 4 -18.19 -10.31 3.25
CA ALA A 4 -16.74 -10.38 3.05
C ALA A 4 -16.07 -9.05 3.39
N MET A 5 -14.87 -9.15 3.96
CA MET A 5 -13.96 -8.03 4.11
C MET A 5 -12.71 -8.26 3.28
N ILE A 6 -12.37 -7.29 2.45
CA ILE A 6 -11.21 -7.36 1.56
C ILE A 6 -10.22 -6.28 2.01
N PHE A 7 -8.98 -6.68 2.24
CA PHE A 7 -7.94 -5.81 2.75
C PHE A 7 -6.92 -5.55 1.64
N ASP A 8 -6.48 -4.31 1.52
CA ASP A 8 -5.21 -4.04 0.88
C ASP A 8 -4.05 -4.37 1.84
N LEU A 9 -2.83 -4.45 1.34
CA LEU A 9 -1.64 -4.76 2.13
C LEU A 9 -0.78 -3.52 2.40
N ASP A 10 -0.36 -2.86 1.32
CA ASP A 10 0.66 -1.82 1.33
C ASP A 10 0.08 -0.48 1.77
N GLY A 11 0.42 0.00 2.96
CA GLY A 11 -0.20 1.18 3.57
C GLY A 11 -1.40 0.85 4.45
N THR A 12 -2.08 -0.27 4.19
CA THR A 12 -3.26 -0.72 4.92
C THR A 12 -2.94 -1.67 6.09
N LEU A 13 -2.22 -2.76 5.86
CA LEU A 13 -1.81 -3.68 6.95
C LEU A 13 -0.37 -3.43 7.38
N VAL A 14 0.48 -2.96 6.47
CA VAL A 14 1.90 -2.63 6.70
C VAL A 14 2.22 -1.26 6.14
N GLN A 15 3.00 -0.46 6.86
CA GLN A 15 3.45 0.89 6.46
C GLN A 15 4.54 0.82 5.37
N THR A 16 4.28 0.15 4.27
CA THR A 16 5.26 -0.05 3.21
C THR A 16 5.59 1.24 2.46
N GLU A 17 4.67 2.21 2.40
CA GLU A 17 4.96 3.52 1.80
C GLU A 17 6.07 4.25 2.57
N ARG A 18 6.07 4.16 3.91
CA ARG A 18 7.16 4.68 4.74
C ARG A 18 8.48 3.97 4.42
N LEU A 19 8.48 2.64 4.28
CA LEU A 19 9.68 1.88 3.92
C LEU A 19 10.18 2.23 2.52
N LYS A 20 9.27 2.45 1.57
CA LYS A 20 9.60 2.95 0.24
C LYS A 20 10.25 4.34 0.33
N ALA A 21 9.68 5.27 1.09
CA ALA A 21 10.25 6.60 1.29
C ALA A 21 11.67 6.54 1.88
N ILE A 22 11.87 5.74 2.94
CA ILE A 22 13.19 5.52 3.55
C ILE A 22 14.17 4.92 2.52
N SER A 23 13.73 4.00 1.66
CA SER A 23 14.62 3.43 0.64
C SER A 23 15.07 4.44 -0.41
N TYR A 24 14.19 5.38 -0.81
CA TYR A 24 14.57 6.50 -1.68
C TYR A 24 15.52 7.46 -0.96
N ALA A 25 15.29 7.75 0.33
CA ALA A 25 16.16 8.59 1.11
C ALA A 25 17.57 8.00 1.22
N LYS A 26 17.68 6.71 1.56
CA LYS A 26 18.97 6.00 1.59
C LYS A 26 19.68 6.04 0.24
N ALA A 27 18.95 5.83 -0.85
CA ALA A 27 19.52 5.88 -2.21
C ALA A 27 20.01 7.29 -2.60
N ALA A 28 19.25 8.32 -2.26
CA ALA A 28 19.65 9.70 -2.51
C ALA A 28 20.89 10.11 -1.68
N ILE A 29 20.92 9.72 -0.40
CA ILE A 29 22.06 9.94 0.50
C ILE A 29 23.29 9.17 0.01
N GLU A 30 23.15 7.93 -0.46
CA GLU A 30 24.26 7.17 -1.04
C GLU A 30 24.90 7.86 -2.26
N LEU A 31 24.07 8.55 -3.06
CA LEU A 31 24.55 9.35 -4.18
C LEU A 31 25.15 10.70 -3.73
N CYS A 32 24.68 11.30 -2.64
CA CYS A 32 25.11 12.59 -2.10
C CYS A 32 25.21 12.54 -0.55
N PRO A 33 26.25 11.90 0.02
CA PRO A 33 26.30 11.58 1.45
C PRO A 33 26.24 12.79 2.39
N ASP A 34 26.85 13.91 2.02
CA ASP A 34 27.03 15.07 2.91
C ASP A 34 26.05 16.22 2.61
N GLU A 35 25.13 16.03 1.66
CA GLU A 35 24.29 17.11 1.14
C GLU A 35 22.81 16.95 1.50
N LEU A 36 22.36 15.74 1.92
CA LEU A 36 20.95 15.41 2.08
C LEU A 36 20.67 14.80 3.46
N ALA A 37 19.59 15.28 4.10
CA ALA A 37 19.02 14.65 5.27
C ALA A 37 17.89 13.68 4.88
N GLU A 38 17.75 12.57 5.62
CA GLU A 38 16.75 11.52 5.37
C GLU A 38 15.34 12.11 5.36
N GLU A 39 15.02 12.98 6.33
CA GLU A 39 13.71 13.60 6.50
C GLU A 39 13.30 14.46 5.29
N GLN A 40 14.25 15.17 4.68
CA GLN A 40 13.99 16.00 3.50
C GLN A 40 13.54 15.16 2.30
N VAL A 41 14.17 14.00 2.12
CA VAL A 41 13.84 13.10 1.02
C VAL A 41 12.52 12.38 1.28
N ILE A 42 12.24 11.98 2.53
CA ILE A 42 10.97 11.39 2.93
C ILE A 42 9.82 12.38 2.70
N GLU A 43 10.02 13.67 3.06
CA GLU A 43 8.98 14.70 2.85
C GLU A 43 8.70 14.91 1.36
N ALA A 44 9.76 14.99 0.54
CA ALA A 44 9.63 15.11 -0.91
C ALA A 44 8.92 13.88 -1.54
N PHE A 45 9.11 12.69 -0.97
CA PHE A 45 8.45 11.48 -1.45
C PHE A 45 6.93 11.53 -1.32
N LYS A 46 6.37 12.24 -0.34
CA LYS A 46 4.92 12.40 -0.17
C LYS A 46 4.25 13.04 -1.38
N GLU A 47 4.96 13.93 -2.09
CA GLU A 47 4.44 14.62 -3.28
C GLU A 47 4.35 13.71 -4.52
N VAL A 48 5.03 12.56 -4.48
CA VAL A 48 5.15 11.65 -5.62
C VAL A 48 4.59 10.25 -5.34
N VAL A 49 4.06 10.02 -4.15
CA VAL A 49 3.46 8.73 -3.77
C VAL A 49 2.29 8.38 -4.68
N GLY A 50 2.16 7.09 -5.02
CA GLY A 50 1.13 6.62 -5.95
C GLY A 50 1.47 6.74 -7.44
N ARG A 51 2.58 7.40 -7.79
CA ARG A 51 3.06 7.49 -9.18
C ARG A 51 3.87 6.26 -9.60
N GLY A 52 4.07 6.10 -10.91
CA GLY A 52 4.91 5.05 -11.44
C GLY A 52 6.38 5.18 -11.00
N ARG A 53 7.07 4.05 -10.79
CA ARG A 53 8.46 4.01 -10.28
C ARG A 53 9.43 4.92 -11.06
N ARG A 54 9.27 4.99 -12.39
CA ARG A 54 10.09 5.85 -13.26
C ARG A 54 9.85 7.32 -12.92
N GLU A 55 8.61 7.76 -12.88
CA GLU A 55 8.24 9.15 -12.60
C GLU A 55 8.73 9.58 -11.20
N VAL A 56 8.58 8.70 -10.20
CA VAL A 56 9.10 8.95 -8.86
C VAL A 56 10.61 9.16 -8.90
N ALA A 57 11.36 8.26 -9.54
CA ALA A 57 12.82 8.35 -9.61
C ALA A 57 13.29 9.59 -10.38
N GLU A 58 12.64 9.94 -11.50
CA GLU A 58 12.94 11.14 -12.29
C GLU A 58 12.72 12.43 -11.45
N ARG A 59 11.60 12.53 -10.72
CA ARG A 59 11.32 13.68 -9.85
C ARG A 59 12.28 13.80 -8.67
N MET A 60 12.67 12.68 -8.07
CA MET A 60 13.66 12.68 -6.99
C MET A 60 15.03 13.13 -7.48
N ILE A 61 15.45 12.69 -8.68
CA ILE A 61 16.69 13.14 -9.32
C ILE A 61 16.67 14.63 -9.57
N GLU A 62 15.58 15.15 -10.16
CA GLU A 62 15.42 16.56 -10.46
C GLU A 62 15.44 17.41 -9.18
N ARG A 63 14.63 17.04 -8.18
CA ARG A 63 14.47 17.79 -6.94
C ARG A 63 15.77 17.94 -6.15
N PHE A 64 16.60 16.90 -6.14
CA PHE A 64 17.84 16.85 -5.34
C PHE A 64 19.10 16.97 -6.17
N GLY A 65 19.01 17.30 -7.47
CA GLY A 65 20.16 17.50 -8.34
C GLY A 65 21.05 16.25 -8.48
N LEU A 66 20.48 15.06 -8.38
CA LEU A 66 21.22 13.78 -8.32
C LEU A 66 21.73 13.33 -9.69
N GLU A 67 21.34 13.98 -10.79
CA GLU A 67 21.64 13.49 -12.14
C GLU A 67 23.13 13.25 -12.39
N PRO A 68 24.07 14.16 -12.08
CA PRO A 68 25.50 13.95 -12.34
C PRO A 68 26.05 12.72 -11.59
N LYS A 69 25.65 12.54 -10.32
CA LYS A 69 26.09 11.44 -9.47
C LYS A 69 25.49 10.09 -9.92
N ALA A 70 24.20 10.08 -10.26
CA ALA A 70 23.53 8.89 -10.78
C ALA A 70 24.09 8.49 -12.15
N ARG A 71 24.37 9.47 -13.03
CA ARG A 71 24.99 9.24 -14.35
C ARG A 71 26.38 8.61 -14.23
N ALA A 72 27.18 9.05 -13.27
CA ALA A 72 28.55 8.53 -13.05
C ALA A 72 28.55 7.03 -12.65
N ARG A 73 27.44 6.53 -12.10
CA ARG A 73 27.31 5.12 -11.66
C ARG A 73 26.48 4.24 -12.59
N MET A 74 26.06 4.74 -13.76
CA MET A 74 25.22 3.98 -14.69
C MET A 74 25.88 2.69 -15.16
N GLU A 75 27.19 2.70 -15.43
CA GLU A 75 27.95 1.53 -15.86
C GLU A 75 27.97 0.43 -14.80
N GLU A 76 28.10 0.81 -13.52
CA GLU A 76 28.07 -0.10 -12.36
C GLU A 76 26.81 -0.98 -12.35
N PHE A 77 25.68 -0.39 -12.74
CA PHE A 77 24.35 -1.05 -12.73
C PHE A 77 23.92 -1.56 -14.11
N GLY A 78 24.70 -1.34 -15.15
CA GLY A 78 24.37 -1.74 -16.53
C GLY A 78 23.09 -1.07 -17.06
N VAL A 79 22.85 0.20 -16.69
CA VAL A 79 21.62 0.93 -17.03
C VAL A 79 21.87 2.05 -18.02
N SER A 80 20.80 2.50 -18.70
CA SER A 80 20.89 3.49 -19.78
C SER A 80 20.42 4.90 -19.40
N ALA A 81 19.88 5.09 -18.19
CA ALA A 81 19.41 6.39 -17.74
C ALA A 81 19.65 6.61 -16.22
N PRO A 82 19.92 7.85 -15.78
CA PRO A 82 20.22 8.17 -14.38
C PRO A 82 19.13 7.74 -13.39
N TRP A 83 17.84 7.86 -13.77
CA TRP A 83 16.74 7.42 -12.93
C TRP A 83 16.76 5.90 -12.63
N GLN A 84 17.29 5.10 -13.56
CA GLN A 84 17.43 3.66 -13.34
C GLN A 84 18.51 3.36 -12.30
N THR A 85 19.61 4.13 -12.29
CA THR A 85 20.64 4.03 -11.23
C THR A 85 20.03 4.26 -9.85
N LEU A 86 19.34 5.39 -9.67
CA LEU A 86 18.64 5.68 -8.40
C LEU A 86 17.67 4.56 -8.03
N LEU A 87 16.93 4.03 -9.01
CA LEU A 87 15.97 2.95 -8.78
C LEU A 87 16.66 1.65 -8.36
N GLN A 88 17.80 1.27 -8.95
CA GLN A 88 18.56 0.06 -8.55
C GLN A 88 19.09 0.19 -7.13
N ILE A 89 19.71 1.30 -6.78
CA ILE A 89 20.19 1.58 -5.42
C ILE A 89 19.03 1.52 -4.43
N ARG A 90 17.92 2.17 -4.75
CA ARG A 90 16.71 2.17 -3.93
C ARG A 90 16.16 0.75 -3.71
N LEU A 91 16.10 -0.06 -4.76
CA LEU A 91 15.63 -1.45 -4.67
C LEU A 91 16.52 -2.28 -3.76
N ALA A 92 17.85 -2.16 -3.88
CA ALA A 92 18.78 -2.84 -3.00
C ALA A 92 18.56 -2.45 -1.52
N HIS A 93 18.41 -1.17 -1.21
CA HIS A 93 18.09 -0.73 0.16
C HIS A 93 16.72 -1.25 0.65
N TYR A 94 15.72 -1.25 -0.22
CA TYR A 94 14.39 -1.75 0.13
C TYR A 94 14.42 -3.25 0.43
N GLU A 95 15.08 -4.04 -0.40
CA GLU A 95 15.27 -5.48 -0.19
C GLU A 95 16.05 -5.78 1.08
N ALA A 96 17.12 -5.03 1.36
CA ALA A 96 17.89 -5.15 2.58
C ALA A 96 17.03 -4.86 3.83
N MET A 97 16.18 -3.83 3.79
CA MET A 97 15.25 -3.55 4.88
C MET A 97 14.22 -4.67 5.06
N LEU A 98 13.66 -5.18 3.96
CA LEU A 98 12.71 -6.29 4.02
C LEU A 98 13.38 -7.62 4.39
N ALA A 99 14.70 -7.72 4.35
CA ALA A 99 15.44 -8.89 4.81
C ALA A 99 15.34 -9.07 6.33
N ASP A 100 15.18 -7.98 7.08
CA ASP A 100 14.98 -8.02 8.52
C ASP A 100 13.48 -8.13 8.86
N PRO A 101 13.01 -9.27 9.42
CA PRO A 101 11.62 -9.44 9.82
C PRO A 101 11.12 -8.39 10.82
N GLU A 102 12.00 -7.87 11.67
CA GLU A 102 11.63 -6.87 12.67
C GLU A 102 11.25 -5.53 12.03
N VAL A 103 11.79 -5.20 10.87
CA VAL A 103 11.39 -4.01 10.12
C VAL A 103 9.92 -4.11 9.72
N ILE A 104 9.47 -5.27 9.23
CA ILE A 104 8.07 -5.49 8.85
C ILE A 104 7.18 -5.49 10.10
N ARG A 105 7.56 -6.20 11.17
CA ARG A 105 6.77 -6.26 12.41
C ARG A 105 6.58 -4.89 13.05
N ARG A 106 7.61 -4.04 13.07
CA ARG A 106 7.52 -2.67 13.63
C ARG A 106 6.71 -1.70 12.76
N ASN A 107 6.52 -2.02 11.50
CA ASN A 107 5.77 -1.20 10.55
C ASN A 107 4.37 -1.76 10.23
N GLN A 108 3.86 -2.70 11.01
CA GLN A 108 2.46 -3.15 10.89
C GLN A 108 1.49 -2.10 11.44
N TRP A 109 0.25 -2.13 10.95
CA TRP A 109 -0.86 -1.36 11.48
C TRP A 109 -1.70 -2.20 12.45
N PRO A 110 -1.47 -2.11 13.79
CA PRO A 110 -2.11 -3.02 14.75
C PRO A 110 -3.64 -2.88 14.79
N HIS A 111 -4.17 -1.67 14.59
CA HIS A 111 -5.61 -1.42 14.58
C HIS A 111 -6.28 -2.04 13.34
N ASN A 112 -5.67 -1.95 12.18
CA ASN A 112 -6.19 -2.55 10.95
C ASN A 112 -6.10 -4.09 11.01
N LEU A 113 -5.04 -4.63 11.60
CA LEU A 113 -4.93 -6.06 11.90
C LEU A 113 -5.98 -6.54 12.92
N ALA A 114 -6.38 -5.69 13.86
CA ALA A 114 -7.48 -6.01 14.77
C ALA A 114 -8.82 -6.13 14.02
N VAL A 115 -9.05 -5.30 13.00
CA VAL A 115 -10.23 -5.43 12.11
C VAL A 115 -10.23 -6.78 11.40
N LEU A 116 -9.09 -7.21 10.85
CA LEU A 116 -8.97 -8.53 10.21
C LEU A 116 -9.30 -9.67 11.18
N ARG A 117 -8.79 -9.60 12.41
CA ARG A 117 -9.09 -10.62 13.44
C ARG A 117 -10.57 -10.64 13.78
N ALA A 118 -11.19 -9.48 14.00
CA ALA A 118 -12.62 -9.37 14.28
C ALA A 118 -13.49 -9.90 13.13
N ALA A 119 -13.13 -9.62 11.87
CA ALA A 119 -13.83 -10.16 10.72
C ALA A 119 -13.81 -11.70 10.70
N ARG A 120 -12.67 -12.31 11.01
CA ARG A 120 -12.53 -13.77 11.08
C ARG A 120 -13.31 -14.38 12.26
N GLU A 121 -13.28 -13.73 13.42
CA GLU A 121 -14.05 -14.16 14.61
C GLU A 121 -15.57 -14.11 14.33
N ALA A 122 -16.01 -13.14 13.52
CA ALA A 122 -17.40 -13.03 13.07
C ALA A 122 -17.75 -13.98 11.90
N ALA A 123 -16.86 -14.90 11.53
CA ALA A 123 -16.99 -15.81 10.38
C ALA A 123 -17.25 -15.08 9.04
N CYS A 124 -16.86 -13.83 8.94
CA CYS A 124 -16.86 -13.08 7.68
C CYS A 124 -15.78 -13.63 6.75
N ARG A 125 -16.06 -13.77 5.46
CA ARG A 125 -15.04 -14.15 4.47
C ARG A 125 -13.98 -13.06 4.40
N THR A 126 -12.72 -13.46 4.30
CA THR A 126 -11.60 -12.50 4.25
C THR A 126 -10.77 -12.67 2.99
N GLY A 127 -10.52 -11.55 2.32
CA GLY A 127 -9.66 -11.49 1.14
C GLY A 127 -8.52 -10.48 1.29
N LEU A 128 -7.42 -10.73 0.58
CA LEU A 128 -6.34 -9.77 0.39
C LEU A 128 -6.28 -9.38 -1.08
N ALA A 129 -6.18 -8.08 -1.38
CA ALA A 129 -6.08 -7.54 -2.73
C ALA A 129 -4.96 -6.50 -2.81
N THR A 130 -3.78 -6.87 -3.31
CA THR A 130 -2.59 -5.99 -3.30
C THR A 130 -1.92 -5.87 -4.66
N MET A 131 -1.30 -4.71 -4.90
CA MET A 131 -0.46 -4.47 -6.08
C MET A 131 1.01 -4.87 -5.87
N SER A 132 1.33 -5.51 -4.75
CA SER A 132 2.62 -6.16 -4.52
C SER A 132 2.66 -7.53 -5.21
N ARG A 133 3.87 -8.01 -5.57
CA ARG A 133 4.07 -9.30 -6.22
C ARG A 133 3.92 -10.46 -5.23
N CYS A 134 3.50 -11.61 -5.72
CA CYS A 134 3.24 -12.81 -4.93
C CYS A 134 4.39 -13.16 -3.97
N SER A 135 5.65 -13.11 -4.42
CA SER A 135 6.81 -13.42 -3.59
C SER A 135 6.97 -12.47 -2.40
N GLN A 136 6.69 -11.18 -2.59
CA GLN A 136 6.74 -10.17 -1.54
C GLN A 136 5.58 -10.35 -0.54
N VAL A 137 4.38 -10.59 -1.04
CA VAL A 137 3.18 -10.84 -0.23
C VAL A 137 3.38 -12.06 0.65
N THR A 138 3.80 -13.19 0.07
CA THR A 138 4.06 -14.43 0.81
C THR A 138 5.02 -14.19 1.98
N ARG A 139 6.11 -13.46 1.74
CA ARG A 139 7.08 -13.13 2.78
C ARG A 139 6.48 -12.26 3.88
N VAL A 140 5.73 -11.22 3.53
CA VAL A 140 5.09 -10.33 4.51
C VAL A 140 4.10 -11.11 5.37
N LEU A 141 3.24 -11.94 4.75
CA LEU A 141 2.27 -12.76 5.47
C LEU A 141 2.94 -13.78 6.41
N GLN A 142 4.06 -14.37 6.01
CA GLN A 142 4.84 -15.25 6.88
C GLN A 142 5.41 -14.49 8.09
N ILE A 143 6.00 -13.32 7.89
CA ILE A 143 6.60 -12.51 8.96
C ILE A 143 5.54 -12.03 9.96
N LEU A 144 4.36 -11.66 9.47
CA LEU A 144 3.24 -11.19 10.31
C LEU A 144 2.38 -12.32 10.88
N GLU A 145 2.73 -13.59 10.61
CA GLU A 145 1.97 -14.76 11.03
C GLU A 145 0.51 -14.76 10.52
N LEU A 146 0.32 -14.20 9.31
CA LEU A 146 -0.97 -14.09 8.65
C LEU A 146 -1.20 -15.16 7.56
N VAL A 147 -0.33 -16.18 7.49
CA VAL A 147 -0.53 -17.32 6.61
C VAL A 147 -1.83 -18.04 7.01
N GLY A 148 -2.77 -18.16 6.06
CA GLY A 148 -4.11 -18.70 6.35
C GLY A 148 -5.08 -17.74 7.03
N ALA A 149 -4.72 -16.45 7.16
CA ALA A 149 -5.63 -15.42 7.67
C ALA A 149 -6.66 -14.95 6.63
N PHE A 150 -6.43 -15.26 5.36
CA PHE A 150 -7.30 -14.90 4.25
C PHE A 150 -7.81 -16.15 3.54
N ASP A 151 -9.10 -16.17 3.19
CA ASP A 151 -9.70 -17.23 2.36
C ASP A 151 -9.18 -17.16 0.92
N PHE A 152 -8.84 -15.95 0.44
CA PHE A 152 -8.22 -15.76 -0.86
C PHE A 152 -7.24 -14.56 -0.84
N VAL A 153 -6.14 -14.70 -1.57
CA VAL A 153 -5.11 -13.65 -1.75
C VAL A 153 -4.92 -13.40 -3.23
N ALA A 154 -5.18 -12.16 -3.66
CA ALA A 154 -4.88 -11.66 -5.00
C ALA A 154 -3.69 -10.69 -4.94
N THR A 155 -2.77 -10.87 -5.87
CA THR A 155 -1.54 -10.07 -6.00
C THR A 155 -1.50 -9.37 -7.36
N ARG A 156 -0.48 -8.54 -7.60
CA ARG A 156 -0.27 -7.94 -8.91
C ARG A 156 -0.12 -8.97 -10.03
N ASP A 157 0.33 -10.16 -9.70
CA ASP A 157 0.63 -11.20 -10.67
C ASP A 157 -0.65 -11.92 -11.16
N ASP A 158 -1.79 -11.69 -10.51
CA ASP A 158 -3.09 -12.34 -10.79
C ASP A 158 -4.03 -11.49 -11.68
N VAL A 159 -3.63 -10.25 -12.03
CA VAL A 159 -4.46 -9.31 -12.79
C VAL A 159 -3.69 -8.66 -13.93
N GLU A 160 -4.40 -8.31 -14.99
CA GLU A 160 -3.82 -7.58 -16.12
C GLU A 160 -3.73 -6.07 -15.81
N ARG A 161 -4.81 -5.52 -15.26
CA ARG A 161 -4.93 -4.10 -14.93
C ARG A 161 -4.88 -3.90 -13.43
N GLY A 162 -4.01 -3.00 -13.02
CA GLY A 162 -3.89 -2.64 -11.60
C GLY A 162 -4.83 -1.52 -11.18
N LYS A 163 -5.02 -1.33 -9.87
CA LYS A 163 -5.73 -0.20 -9.30
C LYS A 163 -5.32 1.11 -10.00
N PRO A 164 -6.23 1.98 -10.47
CA PRO A 164 -7.64 2.09 -10.06
C PRO A 164 -8.63 1.20 -10.83
N ASP A 165 -8.17 0.28 -11.70
CA ASP A 165 -9.08 -0.69 -12.32
C ASP A 165 -9.65 -1.64 -11.24
N PRO A 166 -10.96 -1.98 -11.28
CA PRO A 166 -11.59 -2.81 -10.27
C PRO A 166 -11.21 -4.29 -10.34
N GLU A 167 -10.46 -4.72 -11.34
CA GLU A 167 -10.20 -6.13 -11.67
C GLU A 167 -9.79 -6.96 -10.46
N ILE A 168 -8.85 -6.45 -9.64
CA ILE A 168 -8.34 -7.21 -8.48
C ILE A 168 -9.42 -7.41 -7.40
N TYR A 169 -10.26 -6.42 -7.16
CA TYR A 169 -11.34 -6.53 -6.17
C TYR A 169 -12.44 -7.46 -6.67
N LEU A 170 -12.81 -7.37 -7.95
CA LEU A 170 -13.78 -8.27 -8.58
C LEU A 170 -13.28 -9.72 -8.57
N LEU A 171 -11.99 -9.93 -8.83
CA LEU A 171 -11.37 -11.26 -8.72
C LEU A 171 -11.52 -11.83 -7.31
N VAL A 172 -11.20 -11.04 -6.26
CA VAL A 172 -11.33 -11.50 -4.87
C VAL A 172 -12.79 -11.82 -4.52
N SER A 173 -13.71 -10.94 -4.86
CA SER A 173 -15.17 -11.14 -4.67
C SER A 173 -15.65 -12.45 -5.30
N GLN A 174 -15.24 -12.71 -6.54
CA GLN A 174 -15.58 -13.95 -7.26
C GLN A 174 -15.02 -15.19 -6.54
N GLN A 175 -13.76 -15.15 -6.11
CA GLN A 175 -13.12 -16.29 -5.44
C GLN A 175 -13.72 -16.55 -4.05
N LEU A 176 -14.12 -15.50 -3.34
CA LEU A 176 -14.83 -15.60 -2.07
C LEU A 176 -16.30 -16.05 -2.24
N GLN A 177 -16.82 -16.03 -3.47
CA GLN A 177 -18.24 -16.32 -3.80
C GLN A 177 -19.20 -15.35 -3.07
N VAL A 178 -18.80 -14.08 -2.93
CA VAL A 178 -19.59 -13.02 -2.30
C VAL A 178 -19.81 -11.90 -3.31
N PRO A 179 -21.05 -11.45 -3.55
CA PRO A 179 -21.32 -10.35 -4.46
C PRO A 179 -20.58 -9.06 -4.04
N PRO A 180 -20.10 -8.22 -4.99
CA PRO A 180 -19.43 -6.96 -4.68
C PRO A 180 -20.18 -6.07 -3.69
N SER A 181 -21.49 -5.94 -3.83
CA SER A 181 -22.35 -5.14 -2.94
C SER A 181 -22.43 -5.65 -1.49
N GLU A 182 -21.94 -6.87 -1.23
CA GLU A 182 -21.81 -7.47 0.10
C GLU A 182 -20.36 -7.52 0.59
N CYS A 183 -19.43 -6.87 -0.13
CA CYS A 183 -18.02 -6.76 0.22
C CYS A 183 -17.71 -5.39 0.83
N LEU A 184 -16.90 -5.36 1.90
CA LEU A 184 -16.32 -4.16 2.47
C LEU A 184 -14.81 -4.17 2.26
N VAL A 185 -14.28 -3.15 1.62
CA VAL A 185 -12.85 -2.97 1.36
C VAL A 185 -12.25 -2.06 2.43
N LEU A 186 -11.09 -2.44 2.97
CA LEU A 186 -10.22 -1.58 3.77
C LEU A 186 -8.99 -1.21 2.93
N GLU A 187 -8.79 0.09 2.70
CA GLU A 187 -7.79 0.64 1.78
C GLU A 187 -7.14 1.89 2.35
N ASP A 188 -5.96 2.28 1.85
CA ASP A 188 -5.30 3.52 2.26
C ASP A 188 -5.07 4.51 1.11
N SER A 189 -5.09 4.04 -0.14
CA SER A 189 -4.67 4.81 -1.31
C SER A 189 -5.84 5.32 -2.16
N ALA A 190 -5.62 6.45 -2.82
CA ALA A 190 -6.60 7.02 -3.74
C ALA A 190 -6.94 6.07 -4.90
N SER A 191 -5.94 5.38 -5.48
CA SER A 191 -6.17 4.42 -6.56
C SER A 191 -6.93 3.18 -6.10
N GLY A 192 -6.68 2.71 -4.87
CA GLY A 192 -7.38 1.57 -4.32
C GLY A 192 -8.83 1.88 -3.94
N VAL A 193 -9.07 3.06 -3.36
CA VAL A 193 -10.44 3.56 -3.12
C VAL A 193 -11.23 3.66 -4.43
N ALA A 194 -10.62 4.22 -5.48
CA ALA A 194 -11.26 4.31 -6.79
C ALA A 194 -11.58 2.91 -7.37
N ALA A 195 -10.68 1.96 -7.21
CA ALA A 195 -10.90 0.57 -7.65
C ALA A 195 -12.03 -0.12 -6.88
N ALA A 196 -12.11 0.08 -5.56
CA ALA A 196 -13.19 -0.48 -4.74
C ALA A 196 -14.56 0.10 -5.10
N VAL A 197 -14.64 1.42 -5.28
CA VAL A 197 -15.86 2.10 -5.73
C VAL A 197 -16.27 1.65 -7.14
N ALA A 198 -15.31 1.53 -8.05
CA ALA A 198 -15.56 1.03 -9.41
C ALA A 198 -15.99 -0.44 -9.45
N ALA A 199 -15.64 -1.22 -8.42
CA ALA A 199 -16.11 -2.59 -8.22
C ALA A 199 -17.52 -2.68 -7.60
N ASP A 200 -18.18 -1.56 -7.31
CA ASP A 200 -19.46 -1.50 -6.58
C ASP A 200 -19.38 -2.12 -5.16
N MET A 201 -18.24 -1.93 -4.49
CA MET A 201 -17.99 -2.38 -3.12
C MET A 201 -18.06 -1.22 -2.14
N TRP A 202 -18.41 -1.53 -0.90
CA TRP A 202 -18.25 -0.61 0.22
C TRP A 202 -16.76 -0.41 0.51
N CYS A 203 -16.38 0.78 0.89
CA CYS A 203 -14.97 1.09 1.15
C CYS A 203 -14.82 2.00 2.36
N ILE A 204 -13.90 1.65 3.25
CA ILE A 204 -13.37 2.52 4.29
C ILE A 204 -11.92 2.81 3.92
N ALA A 205 -11.58 4.10 3.83
CA ALA A 205 -10.21 4.53 3.62
C ALA A 205 -9.53 4.80 4.95
N VAL A 206 -8.43 4.08 5.26
CA VAL A 206 -7.58 4.34 6.41
C VAL A 206 -6.31 5.04 5.94
N THR A 207 -6.32 6.36 5.97
CA THR A 207 -5.26 7.15 5.37
C THR A 207 -3.95 7.11 6.17
N THR A 208 -2.85 7.23 5.46
CA THR A 208 -1.52 7.42 6.03
C THR A 208 -1.05 8.88 5.83
N PRO A 209 0.05 9.32 6.46
CA PRO A 209 0.64 10.62 6.15
C PRO A 209 1.02 10.81 4.67
N PHE A 210 1.16 9.71 3.91
CA PHE A 210 1.50 9.74 2.49
C PHE A 210 0.28 9.77 1.57
N THR A 211 -0.88 9.29 2.03
CA THR A 211 -2.05 9.06 1.16
C THR A 211 -3.23 9.96 1.50
N ARG A 212 -3.22 10.60 2.68
CA ARG A 212 -4.33 11.43 3.19
C ARG A 212 -4.79 12.47 2.19
N GLU A 213 -3.88 13.29 1.69
CA GLU A 213 -4.23 14.39 0.79
C GLU A 213 -4.88 13.88 -0.50
N SER A 214 -4.30 12.86 -1.12
CA SER A 214 -4.82 12.28 -2.36
C SER A 214 -6.17 11.60 -2.19
N VAL A 215 -6.41 10.91 -1.07
CA VAL A 215 -7.69 10.27 -0.76
C VAL A 215 -8.78 11.34 -0.56
N HIS A 216 -8.50 12.39 0.23
CA HIS A 216 -9.47 13.48 0.44
C HIS A 216 -9.76 14.27 -0.84
N ALA A 217 -8.76 14.47 -1.69
CA ALA A 217 -8.90 15.22 -2.94
C ALA A 217 -9.87 14.54 -3.94
N GLN A 218 -9.94 13.21 -3.93
CA GLN A 218 -10.81 12.46 -4.85
C GLN A 218 -12.30 12.62 -4.58
N ARG A 219 -12.71 12.86 -3.33
CA ARG A 219 -14.13 12.99 -2.93
C ARG A 219 -15.03 11.82 -3.35
N LEU A 220 -14.48 10.61 -3.42
CA LEU A 220 -15.21 9.40 -3.81
C LEU A 220 -15.99 8.78 -2.64
N LEU A 221 -15.55 9.02 -1.40
CA LEU A 221 -16.18 8.51 -0.19
C LEU A 221 -16.80 9.66 0.62
N ASP A 222 -17.89 9.36 1.33
CA ASP A 222 -18.36 10.22 2.40
C ASP A 222 -17.25 10.36 3.46
N ARG A 223 -17.08 11.57 4.01
CA ARG A 223 -16.03 11.89 4.98
C ARG A 223 -16.03 10.97 6.20
N ARG A 224 -17.19 10.48 6.62
CA ARG A 224 -17.34 9.53 7.74
C ARG A 224 -16.68 8.17 7.50
N TRP A 225 -16.41 7.83 6.23
CA TRP A 225 -15.74 6.59 5.82
C TRP A 225 -14.24 6.78 5.53
N ILE A 226 -13.71 7.95 5.86
CA ILE A 226 -12.28 8.25 5.77
C ILE A 226 -11.71 8.39 7.17
N VAL A 227 -10.82 7.48 7.54
CA VAL A 227 -10.20 7.39 8.85
C VAL A 227 -8.77 7.93 8.76
N ASP A 228 -8.52 9.07 9.37
CA ASP A 228 -7.19 9.71 9.38
C ASP A 228 -6.32 9.30 10.58
N GLN A 229 -6.90 8.62 11.55
CA GLN A 229 -6.25 8.09 12.75
C GLN A 229 -6.61 6.61 12.86
N SER A 230 -5.66 5.72 12.69
CA SER A 230 -5.89 4.27 12.61
C SER A 230 -6.59 3.69 13.84
N GLU A 231 -6.46 4.33 15.01
CA GLU A 231 -7.13 3.95 16.25
C GLU A 231 -8.67 4.01 16.12
N GLN A 232 -9.17 4.81 15.19
CA GLN A 232 -10.62 4.98 14.96
C GLN A 232 -11.19 4.02 13.93
N VAL A 233 -10.38 3.15 13.34
CA VAL A 233 -10.85 2.25 12.25
C VAL A 233 -11.95 1.31 12.73
N MET A 234 -11.81 0.70 13.91
CA MET A 234 -12.78 -0.27 14.42
C MET A 234 -14.16 0.35 14.64
N PRO A 235 -14.31 1.50 15.34
CA PRO A 235 -15.60 2.19 15.44
C PRO A 235 -16.24 2.52 14.08
N VAL A 236 -15.43 2.94 13.08
CA VAL A 236 -15.96 3.27 11.75
C VAL A 236 -16.40 2.01 11.00
N VAL A 237 -15.67 0.91 11.13
CA VAL A 237 -16.09 -0.39 10.58
C VAL A 237 -17.41 -0.82 11.20
N GLN A 238 -17.53 -0.78 12.54
CA GLN A 238 -18.77 -1.14 13.24
C GLN A 238 -19.95 -0.28 12.77
N ALA A 239 -19.79 1.04 12.68
CA ALA A 239 -20.83 1.92 12.17
C ALA A 239 -21.28 1.58 10.75
N MET A 240 -20.34 1.21 9.85
CA MET A 240 -20.70 0.77 8.50
C MET A 240 -21.41 -0.57 8.50
N LEU A 241 -21.01 -1.52 9.33
CA LEU A 241 -21.65 -2.82 9.45
C LEU A 241 -23.09 -2.67 9.96
N GLU A 242 -23.33 -1.85 10.98
CA GLU A 242 -24.67 -1.54 11.52
C GLU A 242 -25.56 -0.88 10.45
N GLU A 243 -25.05 0.12 9.71
CA GLU A 243 -25.80 0.78 8.63
C GLU A 243 -26.18 -0.20 7.51
N ARG A 244 -25.37 -1.23 7.27
CA ARG A 244 -25.55 -2.21 6.17
C ARG A 244 -26.13 -3.54 6.62
N GLY A 245 -26.55 -3.66 7.87
CA GLY A 245 -27.31 -4.78 8.42
C GLY A 245 -26.48 -6.03 8.66
N LEU A 246 -25.42 -5.92 9.44
CA LEU A 246 -24.92 -7.02 10.24
C LEU A 246 -25.58 -6.91 11.62
N ASP A 247 -26.59 -7.71 11.88
CA ASP A 247 -27.03 -8.04 13.24
C ASP A 247 -26.14 -9.15 13.82
#